data_8a988ee6ba0bcb5f40c4ccebcd1d4b8c
#
_entry.id   8a988ee6ba0bcb5f40c4ccebcd1d4b8c
#
_cell.length_a   1.000
_cell.length_b   1.000
_cell.length_c   1.000
_cell.angle_alpha   90.00
_cell.angle_beta   90.00
_cell.angle_gamma   90.00
#
_symmetry.space_group_name_H-M   'P 1'
#
loop_
_entity.id
_entity.type
_entity.pdbx_description
1 polymer ?
#
loop_
_entity_poly.entity_id
_entity_poly.type
_entity_poly.pdbx_seq_one_letter_code
_entity_poly.pdbx_strand_id
1 'polypeptide(L)'
;RIAYTQADAPFSKIAAIGGASALSALSVICALIIFYGATGKFSFITFAPFLLLLVPVNLATASATNVLMIQGNVPQMGLDFNSRAKAVFNNHLQRTQEELTKDSNVDFVLWPENSVDVDPFTNKDVKQALDNVEKPLIIGAIVSKGNKLLNTSILWGGELPPTYVKQHLTPFGEYIPLRSLASKISPYTDQVTDFEPGQSQVLFTIKDAVIAPIICFELVDDQLLHEAARSSN
;
A
#
# COMPACT_ATOMS: atom_id res chain seq x y z
N ARG A 1 -15.02 -2.42 -1.85
CA ARG A 1 -15.63 -3.76 -1.83
C ARG A 1 -16.30 -3.99 -0.46
N ILE A 2 -17.41 -4.72 -0.42
CA ILE A 2 -18.12 -5.10 0.83
C ILE A 2 -17.17 -5.87 1.78
N ALA A 3 -16.25 -6.65 1.24
CA ALA A 3 -15.27 -7.42 2.00
C ALA A 3 -14.53 -6.61 3.07
N TYR A 4 -14.18 -5.36 2.79
CA TYR A 4 -13.38 -4.54 3.72
C TYR A 4 -14.13 -4.18 5.01
N THR A 5 -15.47 -4.20 4.97
CA THR A 5 -16.29 -4.02 6.17
C THR A 5 -16.45 -5.31 6.97
N GLN A 6 -15.90 -6.44 6.48
CA GLN A 6 -16.04 -7.77 7.06
C GLN A 6 -14.72 -8.33 7.62
N ALA A 7 -13.73 -7.48 7.84
CA ALA A 7 -12.40 -7.91 8.31
C ALA A 7 -12.45 -8.69 9.63
N ASP A 8 -13.33 -8.29 10.54
CA ASP A 8 -13.52 -8.91 11.85
C ASP A 8 -14.66 -9.96 11.88
N ALA A 9 -15.26 -10.26 10.73
CA ALA A 9 -16.35 -11.24 10.69
C ALA A 9 -15.82 -12.67 10.95
N PRO A 10 -16.64 -13.56 11.57
CA PRO A 10 -16.23 -14.95 11.86
C PRO A 10 -15.77 -15.73 10.63
N PHE A 11 -16.20 -15.33 9.44
CA PHE A 11 -15.86 -15.95 8.16
C PHE A 11 -14.77 -15.19 7.38
N SER A 12 -14.09 -14.21 7.99
CA SER A 12 -12.99 -13.46 7.35
C SER A 12 -11.86 -14.33 6.80
N LYS A 13 -11.64 -15.52 7.41
CA LYS A 13 -10.64 -16.52 6.96
C LYS A 13 -10.81 -16.97 5.51
N ILE A 14 -12.01 -16.84 4.93
CA ILE A 14 -12.24 -17.21 3.53
C ILE A 14 -11.46 -16.30 2.56
N ALA A 15 -11.06 -15.12 3.01
CA ALA A 15 -10.20 -14.24 2.24
C ALA A 15 -8.83 -14.87 1.90
N ALA A 16 -8.32 -15.78 2.75
CA ALA A 16 -7.09 -16.52 2.46
C ALA A 16 -7.21 -17.49 1.29
N ILE A 17 -8.43 -17.90 0.92
CA ILE A 17 -8.70 -18.84 -0.18
C ILE A 17 -9.03 -18.09 -1.47
N GLY A 18 -9.91 -17.10 -1.42
CA GLY A 18 -10.45 -16.43 -2.61
C GLY A 18 -10.42 -14.90 -2.53
N GLY A 19 -9.58 -14.32 -1.67
CA GLY A 19 -9.38 -12.89 -1.55
C GLY A 19 -10.64 -12.13 -1.08
N ALA A 20 -10.62 -10.82 -1.27
CA ALA A 20 -11.73 -9.93 -0.96
C ALA A 20 -13.00 -10.26 -1.78
N SER A 21 -12.84 -10.86 -2.95
CA SER A 21 -13.96 -11.26 -3.81
C SER A 21 -14.79 -12.37 -3.19
N ALA A 22 -14.15 -13.42 -2.64
CA ALA A 22 -14.84 -14.51 -1.96
C ALA A 22 -15.57 -14.02 -0.70
N LEU A 23 -14.93 -13.13 0.08
CA LEU A 23 -15.54 -12.55 1.27
C LEU A 23 -16.76 -11.68 0.93
N SER A 24 -16.68 -10.89 -0.16
CA SER A 24 -17.85 -10.13 -0.67
C SER A 24 -18.98 -11.05 -1.10
N ALA A 25 -18.69 -12.12 -1.86
CA ALA A 25 -19.67 -13.08 -2.29
C ALA A 25 -20.36 -13.79 -1.12
N LEU A 26 -19.59 -14.18 -0.10
CA LEU A 26 -20.14 -14.81 1.10
C LEU A 26 -21.06 -13.85 1.88
N SER A 27 -20.72 -12.58 1.97
CA SER A 27 -21.57 -11.56 2.59
C SER A 27 -22.92 -11.44 1.88
N VAL A 28 -22.92 -11.45 0.54
CA VAL A 28 -24.16 -11.45 -0.25
C VAL A 28 -24.97 -12.74 -0.04
N ILE A 29 -24.31 -13.89 0.01
CA ILE A 29 -24.97 -15.18 0.28
C ILE A 29 -25.63 -15.17 1.66
N CYS A 30 -24.96 -14.63 2.69
CA CYS A 30 -25.56 -14.46 4.02
C CYS A 30 -26.85 -13.63 3.97
N ALA A 31 -26.82 -12.51 3.25
CA ALA A 31 -27.99 -11.66 3.06
C ALA A 31 -29.13 -12.40 2.34
N LEU A 32 -28.80 -13.17 1.30
CA LEU A 32 -29.81 -13.99 0.58
C LEU A 32 -30.41 -15.08 1.46
N ILE A 33 -29.63 -15.74 2.32
CA ILE A 33 -30.13 -16.75 3.26
C ILE A 33 -31.14 -16.12 4.22
N ILE A 34 -30.83 -14.96 4.75
CA ILE A 34 -31.74 -14.22 5.64
C ILE A 34 -33.04 -13.87 4.89
N PHE A 35 -32.92 -13.34 3.67
CA PHE A 35 -34.07 -12.95 2.85
C PHE A 35 -34.98 -14.14 2.52
N TYR A 36 -34.41 -15.26 2.02
CA TYR A 36 -35.18 -16.45 1.66
C TYR A 36 -35.74 -17.17 2.88
N GLY A 37 -35.04 -17.16 4.02
CA GLY A 37 -35.54 -17.63 5.29
C GLY A 37 -36.75 -16.85 5.75
N ALA A 38 -36.72 -15.53 5.66
CA ALA A 38 -37.82 -14.65 6.03
C ALA A 38 -39.05 -14.77 5.08
N THR A 39 -38.84 -15.13 3.81
CA THR A 39 -39.90 -15.29 2.79
C THR A 39 -40.41 -16.73 2.67
N GLY A 40 -39.92 -17.67 3.48
CA GLY A 40 -40.33 -19.09 3.45
C GLY A 40 -39.85 -19.86 2.19
N LYS A 41 -38.96 -19.29 1.38
CA LYS A 41 -38.40 -19.89 0.15
C LYS A 41 -36.99 -20.46 0.38
N PHE A 42 -36.78 -21.07 1.52
CA PHE A 42 -35.48 -21.55 1.94
C PHE A 42 -34.98 -22.75 1.11
N SER A 43 -33.70 -22.74 0.73
CA SER A 43 -33.03 -23.86 0.09
C SER A 43 -31.73 -24.19 0.79
N PHE A 44 -31.50 -25.47 1.11
CA PHE A 44 -30.25 -25.94 1.72
C PHE A 44 -29.01 -25.71 0.85
N ILE A 45 -29.18 -25.61 -0.47
CA ILE A 45 -28.06 -25.37 -1.40
C ILE A 45 -27.37 -24.03 -1.20
N THR A 46 -28.10 -23.04 -0.59
CA THR A 46 -27.52 -21.73 -0.24
C THR A 46 -26.46 -21.81 0.86
N PHE A 47 -26.40 -22.92 1.60
CA PHE A 47 -25.33 -23.14 2.59
C PHE A 47 -24.05 -23.77 2.03
N ALA A 48 -24.07 -24.27 0.82
CA ALA A 48 -22.88 -24.91 0.24
C ALA A 48 -21.59 -24.09 0.32
N PRO A 49 -21.59 -22.75 0.11
CA PRO A 49 -20.39 -21.92 0.25
C PRO A 49 -19.81 -21.89 1.67
N PHE A 50 -20.62 -22.17 2.71
CA PHE A 50 -20.12 -22.24 4.08
C PHE A 50 -19.25 -23.45 4.34
N LEU A 51 -19.27 -24.48 3.47
CA LEU A 51 -18.35 -25.59 3.54
C LEU A 51 -16.88 -25.12 3.37
N LEU A 52 -16.65 -23.98 2.71
CA LEU A 52 -15.31 -23.39 2.62
C LEU A 52 -14.74 -22.97 3.98
N LEU A 53 -15.58 -22.70 4.98
CA LEU A 53 -15.14 -22.38 6.34
C LEU A 53 -14.52 -23.59 7.05
N LEU A 54 -14.80 -24.81 6.57
CA LEU A 54 -14.24 -26.05 7.11
C LEU A 54 -12.84 -26.33 6.56
N VAL A 55 -12.40 -25.59 5.53
CA VAL A 55 -11.05 -25.73 4.98
C VAL A 55 -10.06 -25.19 6.01
N PRO A 56 -9.13 -26.00 6.52
CA PRO A 56 -8.12 -25.52 7.45
C PRO A 56 -7.18 -24.56 6.71
N VAL A 57 -7.17 -23.30 7.14
CA VAL A 57 -6.20 -22.31 6.67
C VAL A 57 -5.07 -22.26 7.66
N ASN A 58 -3.95 -22.89 7.31
CA ASN A 58 -2.71 -22.80 8.08
C ASN A 58 -1.97 -21.53 7.62
N LEU A 59 -2.01 -20.50 8.45
CA LEU A 59 -1.16 -19.33 8.26
C LEU A 59 0.24 -19.71 8.80
N ALA A 60 1.25 -19.62 7.95
CA ALA A 60 2.62 -19.71 8.40
C ALA A 60 2.90 -18.57 9.39
N THR A 61 3.40 -18.91 10.57
CA THR A 61 3.85 -17.90 11.53
C THR A 61 5.32 -17.63 11.26
N ALA A 62 5.63 -16.44 10.76
CA ALA A 62 7.00 -15.94 10.71
C ALA A 62 7.46 -15.47 12.11
N SER A 63 8.76 -15.24 12.25
CA SER A 63 9.32 -14.59 13.44
C SER A 63 8.71 -13.20 13.61
N ALA A 64 8.47 -12.78 14.85
CA ALA A 64 7.94 -11.45 15.13
C ALA A 64 8.95 -10.37 14.71
N THR A 65 8.49 -9.37 13.98
CA THR A 65 9.28 -8.22 13.53
C THR A 65 8.70 -6.94 14.14
N ASN A 66 9.53 -6.14 14.78
CA ASN A 66 9.12 -4.88 15.39
C ASN A 66 9.24 -3.73 14.39
N VAL A 67 8.11 -3.23 13.92
CA VAL A 67 8.04 -2.17 12.92
C VAL A 67 7.58 -0.87 13.55
N LEU A 68 8.37 0.19 13.39
CA LEU A 68 7.97 1.55 13.74
C LEU A 68 7.31 2.23 12.55
N MET A 69 5.98 2.29 12.56
CA MET A 69 5.20 2.99 11.53
C MET A 69 5.06 4.45 11.88
N ILE A 70 5.57 5.33 11.03
CA ILE A 70 5.52 6.79 11.22
C ILE A 70 4.51 7.43 10.29
N GLN A 71 3.60 8.21 10.86
CA GLN A 71 2.68 9.10 10.16
C GLN A 71 3.00 10.54 10.55
N GLY A 72 3.73 11.25 9.69
CA GLY A 72 4.20 12.60 9.95
C GLY A 72 3.17 13.71 9.69
N ASN A 73 1.98 13.34 9.16
CA ASN A 73 0.93 14.25 8.75
C ASN A 73 1.33 15.16 7.55
N VAL A 74 0.32 15.67 6.86
CA VAL A 74 0.45 16.65 5.77
C VAL A 74 0.00 18.01 6.30
N PRO A 75 0.83 19.06 6.23
CA PRO A 75 0.43 20.40 6.66
C PRO A 75 -0.83 20.87 5.96
N GLN A 76 -1.65 21.68 6.64
CA GLN A 76 -2.90 22.22 6.08
C GLN A 76 -2.65 23.00 4.79
N MET A 77 -3.65 23.01 3.89
CA MET A 77 -3.62 23.77 2.64
C MET A 77 -3.40 25.26 2.93
N GLY A 78 -2.42 25.88 2.27
CA GLY A 78 -2.10 27.31 2.41
C GLY A 78 -0.61 27.64 2.32
N LEU A 79 0.26 26.64 2.41
CA LEU A 79 1.69 26.82 2.14
C LEU A 79 1.99 26.66 0.66
N ASP A 80 3.01 27.38 0.16
CA ASP A 80 3.55 27.17 -1.17
C ASP A 80 3.93 25.70 -1.36
N PHE A 81 3.72 25.19 -2.58
CA PHE A 81 3.92 23.77 -2.91
C PHE A 81 5.31 23.26 -2.49
N ASN A 82 6.37 24.05 -2.71
CA ASN A 82 7.74 23.69 -2.36
C ASN A 82 8.02 23.67 -0.84
N SER A 83 7.41 24.56 -0.08
CA SER A 83 7.53 24.57 1.40
C SER A 83 6.72 23.46 2.03
N ARG A 84 5.65 23.01 1.37
CA ARG A 84 4.81 21.91 1.80
C ARG A 84 5.50 20.56 1.62
N ALA A 85 6.21 20.33 0.51
CA ALA A 85 6.96 19.13 0.23
C ALA A 85 8.00 18.83 1.32
N LYS A 86 8.91 19.77 1.56
CA LYS A 86 9.90 19.63 2.64
C LYS A 86 9.27 19.52 4.03
N ALA A 87 8.10 20.09 4.26
CA ALA A 87 7.43 20.00 5.55
C ALA A 87 6.91 18.58 5.84
N VAL A 88 6.39 17.87 4.83
CA VAL A 88 5.96 16.47 4.99
C VAL A 88 7.16 15.59 5.35
N PHE A 89 8.24 15.69 4.59
CA PHE A 89 9.49 14.99 4.87
C PHE A 89 10.04 15.29 6.27
N ASN A 90 10.14 16.56 6.65
CA ASN A 90 10.68 16.98 7.95
C ASN A 90 9.82 16.47 9.11
N ASN A 91 8.50 16.45 8.98
CA ASN A 91 7.61 15.91 10.01
C ASN A 91 7.85 14.41 10.22
N HIS A 92 8.01 13.64 9.12
CA HIS A 92 8.32 12.21 9.21
C HIS A 92 9.69 11.97 9.86
N LEU A 93 10.70 12.74 9.45
CA LEU A 93 12.05 12.63 10.00
C LEU A 93 12.09 12.96 11.49
N GLN A 94 11.51 14.11 11.88
CA GLN A 94 11.45 14.52 13.28
C GLN A 94 10.72 13.46 14.12
N ARG A 95 9.57 12.99 13.67
CA ARG A 95 8.80 11.99 14.40
C ARG A 95 9.56 10.66 14.54
N THR A 96 10.28 10.26 13.49
CA THR A 96 11.14 9.07 13.53
C THR A 96 12.21 9.20 14.61
N GLN A 97 12.91 10.33 14.66
CA GLN A 97 13.95 10.58 15.65
C GLN A 97 13.38 10.57 17.08
N GLU A 98 12.24 11.23 17.30
CA GLU A 98 11.56 11.26 18.60
C GLU A 98 11.16 9.84 19.07
N GLU A 99 10.62 9.00 18.21
CA GLU A 99 10.17 7.67 18.60
C GLU A 99 11.33 6.68 18.77
N LEU A 100 12.37 6.75 17.94
CA LEU A 100 13.57 5.92 18.10
C LEU A 100 14.32 6.18 19.40
N THR A 101 14.22 7.41 19.97
CA THR A 101 14.79 7.70 21.31
C THR A 101 14.00 7.06 22.44
N LYS A 102 12.70 6.77 22.25
CA LYS A 102 11.83 6.16 23.26
C LYS A 102 11.90 4.64 23.23
N ASP A 103 11.97 4.05 22.04
CA ASP A 103 12.06 2.61 21.86
C ASP A 103 13.16 2.25 20.87
N SER A 104 14.21 1.61 21.37
CA SER A 104 15.32 1.10 20.56
C SER A 104 15.07 -0.29 19.98
N ASN A 105 14.03 -1.00 20.44
CA ASN A 105 13.69 -2.35 19.99
C ASN A 105 12.88 -2.34 18.69
N VAL A 106 13.35 -1.60 17.69
CA VAL A 106 12.78 -1.45 16.36
C VAL A 106 13.69 -2.15 15.36
N ASP A 107 13.12 -3.03 14.53
CA ASP A 107 13.85 -3.71 13.46
C ASP A 107 13.98 -2.84 12.23
N PHE A 108 12.90 -2.14 11.85
CA PHE A 108 12.93 -1.13 10.79
C PHE A 108 11.83 -0.07 10.98
N VAL A 109 11.99 1.03 10.27
CA VAL A 109 11.03 2.14 10.23
C VAL A 109 10.28 2.11 8.88
N LEU A 110 8.98 2.34 8.92
CA LEU A 110 8.12 2.40 7.73
C LEU A 110 7.45 3.77 7.63
N TRP A 111 7.68 4.46 6.52
CA TRP A 111 7.00 5.68 6.15
C TRP A 111 5.96 5.43 5.05
N PRO A 112 4.84 6.15 5.02
CA PRO A 112 3.78 5.94 4.04
C PRO A 112 4.15 6.43 2.63
N GLU A 113 3.23 6.17 1.68
CA GLU A 113 3.27 6.74 0.33
C GLU A 113 3.41 8.26 0.38
N ASN A 114 4.24 8.82 -0.50
CA ASN A 114 4.48 10.27 -0.61
C ASN A 114 5.00 10.95 0.67
N SER A 115 5.61 10.19 1.57
CA SER A 115 6.30 10.75 2.74
C SER A 115 7.54 11.56 2.37
N VAL A 116 8.13 11.27 1.22
CA VAL A 116 9.25 12.01 0.61
C VAL A 116 8.81 12.46 -0.78
N ASP A 117 8.29 13.67 -0.88
CA ASP A 117 7.72 14.24 -2.11
C ASP A 117 8.70 15.10 -2.93
N VAL A 118 9.96 15.07 -2.56
CA VAL A 118 11.11 15.51 -3.36
C VAL A 118 11.97 14.28 -3.67
N ASP A 119 12.53 14.22 -4.86
CA ASP A 119 13.36 13.09 -5.27
C ASP A 119 14.59 12.95 -4.35
N PRO A 120 14.66 11.87 -3.52
CA PRO A 120 15.72 11.70 -2.54
C PRO A 120 17.08 11.41 -3.16
N PHE A 121 17.15 10.99 -4.43
CA PHE A 121 18.41 10.73 -5.12
C PHE A 121 19.05 12.00 -5.66
N THR A 122 18.28 13.02 -5.94
CA THR A 122 18.75 14.29 -6.49
C THR A 122 18.86 15.40 -5.43
N ASN A 123 18.11 15.32 -4.34
CA ASN A 123 18.12 16.30 -3.25
C ASN A 123 19.14 15.88 -2.16
N LYS A 124 20.29 16.55 -2.13
CA LYS A 124 21.41 16.21 -1.23
C LYS A 124 21.04 16.32 0.25
N ASP A 125 20.25 17.33 0.64
CA ASP A 125 19.86 17.54 2.04
C ASP A 125 18.97 16.40 2.52
N VAL A 126 17.98 16.00 1.69
CA VAL A 126 17.07 14.89 1.97
C VAL A 126 17.84 13.58 2.04
N LYS A 127 18.71 13.34 1.05
CA LYS A 127 19.57 12.15 1.05
C LYS A 127 20.38 12.05 2.34
N GLN A 128 21.10 13.11 2.71
CA GLN A 128 21.91 13.13 3.91
C GLN A 128 21.09 12.92 5.19
N ALA A 129 19.90 13.49 5.26
CA ALA A 129 19.02 13.31 6.43
C ALA A 129 18.51 11.86 6.53
N LEU A 130 18.17 11.22 5.41
CA LEU A 130 17.79 9.81 5.37
C LEU A 130 18.97 8.89 5.71
N ASP A 131 20.17 9.17 5.20
CA ASP A 131 21.40 8.41 5.49
C ASP A 131 21.77 8.44 6.99
N ASN A 132 21.32 9.46 7.72
CA ASN A 132 21.55 9.60 9.17
C ASN A 132 20.53 8.84 10.04
N VAL A 133 19.53 8.21 9.45
CA VAL A 133 18.59 7.34 10.22
C VAL A 133 19.28 6.01 10.50
N GLU A 134 19.48 5.69 11.78
CA GLU A 134 20.27 4.52 12.20
C GLU A 134 19.63 3.16 11.92
N LYS A 135 18.32 3.13 11.69
CA LYS A 135 17.56 1.90 11.43
C LYS A 135 17.28 1.72 9.95
N PRO A 136 17.16 0.48 9.45
CA PRO A 136 16.63 0.25 8.11
C PRO A 136 15.32 1.03 7.94
N LEU A 137 15.17 1.72 6.83
CA LEU A 137 14.06 2.64 6.59
C LEU A 137 13.40 2.35 5.25
N ILE A 138 12.10 2.09 5.27
CA ILE A 138 11.29 1.99 4.05
C ILE A 138 10.53 3.29 3.88
N ILE A 139 10.72 3.97 2.76
CA ILE A 139 10.08 5.25 2.44
C ILE A 139 9.19 5.15 1.20
N GLY A 140 8.10 5.91 1.18
CA GLY A 140 7.34 6.20 -0.03
C GLY A 140 7.83 7.51 -0.65
N ALA A 141 8.30 7.48 -1.89
CA ALA A 141 8.90 8.63 -2.57
C ALA A 141 8.45 8.74 -4.03
N ILE A 142 8.41 9.99 -4.53
CA ILE A 142 8.29 10.26 -5.96
C ILE A 142 9.70 10.46 -6.51
N VAL A 143 10.07 9.63 -7.49
CA VAL A 143 11.38 9.66 -8.15
C VAL A 143 11.23 10.07 -9.60
N SER A 144 12.15 10.88 -10.08
CA SER A 144 12.18 11.34 -11.47
C SER A 144 13.02 10.40 -12.34
N LYS A 145 12.48 9.99 -13.50
CA LYS A 145 13.19 9.22 -14.51
C LYS A 145 13.02 9.89 -15.88
N GLY A 146 13.99 10.73 -16.23
CA GLY A 146 13.85 11.60 -17.40
C GLY A 146 12.64 12.56 -17.24
N ASN A 147 11.67 12.50 -18.15
CA ASN A 147 10.46 13.31 -18.10
C ASN A 147 9.27 12.61 -17.43
N LYS A 148 9.48 11.47 -16.79
CA LYS A 148 8.45 10.68 -16.11
C LYS A 148 8.67 10.70 -14.61
N LEU A 149 7.57 10.54 -13.88
CA LEU A 149 7.55 10.37 -12.44
C LEU A 149 7.27 8.90 -12.11
N LEU A 150 7.91 8.41 -11.07
CA LEU A 150 7.71 7.07 -10.52
C LEU A 150 7.18 7.22 -9.10
N ASN A 151 6.10 6.52 -8.79
CA ASN A 151 5.64 6.35 -7.41
C ASN A 151 6.34 5.12 -6.85
N THR A 152 7.13 5.29 -5.80
CA THR A 152 8.05 4.26 -5.35
C THR A 152 7.94 3.97 -3.86
N SER A 153 8.23 2.71 -3.51
CA SER A 153 8.64 2.31 -2.17
C SER A 153 10.12 1.91 -2.21
N ILE A 154 10.93 2.45 -1.30
CA ILE A 154 12.38 2.30 -1.33
C ILE A 154 12.86 1.78 0.04
N LEU A 155 13.57 0.67 0.05
CA LEU A 155 14.35 0.29 1.23
C LEU A 155 15.63 1.12 1.21
N TRP A 156 15.62 2.22 1.97
CA TRP A 156 16.70 3.22 1.96
C TRP A 156 17.98 2.66 2.58
N GLY A 157 19.10 2.87 1.89
CA GLY A 157 20.43 2.50 2.32
C GLY A 157 21.30 1.95 1.16
N GLY A 158 22.60 2.12 1.27
CA GLY A 158 23.56 1.70 0.24
C GLY A 158 23.57 2.57 -1.02
N GLU A 159 24.38 2.17 -2.01
CA GLU A 159 24.54 2.93 -3.26
C GLU A 159 23.34 2.74 -4.22
N LEU A 160 22.77 1.55 -4.25
CA LEU A 160 21.66 1.17 -5.12
C LEU A 160 20.55 0.53 -4.27
N PRO A 161 19.74 1.34 -3.57
CA PRO A 161 18.71 0.82 -2.68
C PRO A 161 17.62 0.07 -3.47
N PRO A 162 17.15 -1.10 -2.97
CA PRO A 162 16.02 -1.80 -3.54
C PRO A 162 14.81 -0.87 -3.65
N THR A 163 14.30 -0.73 -4.86
CA THR A 163 13.22 0.21 -5.19
C THR A 163 12.10 -0.51 -5.91
N TYR A 164 10.95 -0.56 -5.28
CA TYR A 164 9.70 -1.00 -5.90
C TYR A 164 9.04 0.21 -6.56
N VAL A 165 8.65 0.07 -7.81
CA VAL A 165 7.86 1.06 -8.54
C VAL A 165 6.43 0.56 -8.63
N LYS A 166 5.47 1.39 -8.27
CA LYS A 166 4.04 1.09 -8.34
C LYS A 166 3.64 0.59 -9.73
N GLN A 167 3.06 -0.61 -9.80
CA GLN A 167 2.71 -1.26 -11.07
C GLN A 167 1.33 -0.85 -11.57
N HIS A 168 0.35 -0.75 -10.65
CA HIS A 168 -1.02 -0.37 -10.98
C HIS A 168 -1.30 1.06 -10.56
N LEU A 169 -1.17 1.96 -11.54
CA LEU A 169 -1.36 3.40 -11.33
C LEU A 169 -2.84 3.73 -11.07
N THR A 170 -3.04 4.76 -10.24
CA THR A 170 -4.38 5.27 -9.91
C THR A 170 -4.92 6.12 -11.06
N PRO A 171 -6.06 5.73 -11.70
CA PRO A 171 -6.68 6.54 -12.73
C PRO A 171 -7.03 7.94 -12.21
N PHE A 172 -6.83 8.95 -13.04
CA PHE A 172 -7.06 10.38 -12.76
C PHE A 172 -6.16 11.00 -11.68
N GLY A 173 -5.39 10.20 -10.94
CA GLY A 173 -4.40 10.69 -9.98
C GLY A 173 -2.97 10.64 -10.53
N GLU A 174 -2.61 9.52 -11.14
CA GLU A 174 -1.25 9.24 -11.63
C GLU A 174 -1.18 9.12 -13.15
N TYR A 175 -2.31 8.97 -13.82
CA TYR A 175 -2.43 9.08 -15.28
C TYR A 175 -3.87 9.45 -15.67
N ILE A 176 -4.03 9.99 -16.86
CA ILE A 176 -5.35 10.32 -17.41
C ILE A 176 -5.73 9.26 -18.44
N PRO A 177 -6.76 8.40 -18.14
CA PRO A 177 -7.28 7.47 -19.12
C PRO A 177 -7.83 8.20 -20.36
N LEU A 178 -7.53 7.68 -21.56
CA LEU A 178 -7.96 8.28 -22.83
C LEU A 178 -7.64 9.80 -22.90
N ARG A 179 -6.43 10.20 -22.50
CA ARG A 179 -5.99 11.60 -22.41
C ARG A 179 -6.41 12.44 -23.63
N SER A 180 -6.27 11.89 -24.84
CA SER A 180 -6.65 12.59 -26.09
C SER A 180 -8.14 12.95 -26.20
N LEU A 181 -9.00 12.24 -25.51
CA LEU A 181 -10.44 12.53 -25.40
C LEU A 181 -10.71 13.43 -24.19
N ALA A 182 -10.09 13.12 -23.07
CA ALA A 182 -10.26 13.86 -21.80
C ALA A 182 -9.82 15.32 -21.93
N SER A 183 -8.73 15.61 -22.67
CA SER A 183 -8.22 16.97 -22.91
C SER A 183 -9.20 17.86 -23.72
N LYS A 184 -10.09 17.26 -24.49
CA LYS A 184 -11.15 18.01 -25.20
C LYS A 184 -12.30 18.42 -24.30
N ILE A 185 -12.44 17.76 -23.13
CA ILE A 185 -13.58 17.95 -22.22
C ILE A 185 -13.16 18.79 -21.01
N SER A 186 -11.92 18.64 -20.54
CA SER A 186 -11.44 19.28 -19.33
C SER A 186 -10.05 19.89 -19.51
N PRO A 187 -9.87 21.20 -19.24
CA PRO A 187 -8.56 21.85 -19.28
C PRO A 187 -7.62 21.39 -18.14
N TYR A 188 -8.13 20.69 -17.13
CA TYR A 188 -7.32 20.20 -16.00
C TYR A 188 -6.48 18.97 -16.34
N THR A 189 -6.73 18.33 -17.48
CA THR A 189 -5.96 17.16 -17.92
C THR A 189 -4.49 17.45 -18.16
N ASP A 190 -4.16 18.70 -18.56
CA ASP A 190 -2.79 19.11 -18.84
C ASP A 190 -1.99 19.43 -17.57
N GLN A 191 -2.66 19.50 -16.41
CA GLN A 191 -2.00 19.72 -15.11
C GLN A 191 -1.52 18.44 -14.46
N VAL A 192 -1.96 17.27 -14.95
CA VAL A 192 -1.57 15.96 -14.41
C VAL A 192 -0.38 15.42 -15.22
N THR A 193 0.76 15.26 -14.56
CA THR A 193 1.91 14.57 -15.13
C THR A 193 1.69 13.05 -15.00
N ASP A 194 1.78 12.32 -16.14
CA ASP A 194 1.63 10.88 -16.13
C ASP A 194 2.85 10.22 -15.47
N PHE A 195 2.57 9.34 -14.53
CA PHE A 195 3.55 8.45 -13.93
C PHE A 195 3.85 7.28 -14.88
N GLU A 196 5.04 6.69 -14.72
CA GLU A 196 5.41 5.45 -15.40
C GLU A 196 5.17 4.26 -14.47
N PRO A 197 4.43 3.23 -14.89
CA PRO A 197 4.20 2.04 -14.06
C PRO A 197 5.44 1.17 -13.96
N GLY A 198 5.63 0.53 -12.79
CA GLY A 198 6.60 -0.54 -12.59
C GLY A 198 6.24 -1.80 -13.39
N GLN A 199 7.22 -2.69 -13.54
CA GLN A 199 7.05 -3.90 -14.35
C GLN A 199 7.16 -5.19 -13.54
N SER A 200 7.65 -5.11 -12.30
CA SER A 200 7.90 -6.30 -11.48
C SER A 200 7.83 -5.99 -9.99
N GLN A 201 7.51 -7.03 -9.23
CA GLN A 201 7.64 -7.01 -7.78
C GLN A 201 9.11 -6.93 -7.38
N VAL A 202 9.41 -6.10 -6.37
CA VAL A 202 10.73 -6.02 -5.72
C VAL A 202 10.53 -6.35 -4.25
N LEU A 203 11.33 -7.30 -3.74
CA LEU A 203 11.28 -7.72 -2.35
C LEU A 203 12.34 -6.99 -1.55
N PHE A 204 11.98 -6.58 -0.34
CA PHE A 204 12.91 -6.01 0.62
C PHE A 204 13.23 -7.05 1.68
N THR A 205 14.51 -7.26 1.94
CA THR A 205 14.95 -8.18 2.99
C THR A 205 15.56 -7.39 4.15
N ILE A 206 14.97 -7.54 5.33
CA ILE A 206 15.45 -6.93 6.57
C ILE A 206 15.55 -8.04 7.61
N LYS A 207 16.75 -8.44 8.00
CA LYS A 207 17.01 -9.64 8.82
C LYS A 207 16.35 -10.87 8.17
N ASP A 208 15.42 -11.52 8.88
CA ASP A 208 14.69 -12.70 8.41
C ASP A 208 13.36 -12.34 7.71
N ALA A 209 12.96 -11.08 7.74
CA ALA A 209 11.72 -10.61 7.11
C ALA A 209 11.93 -10.34 5.62
N VAL A 210 11.08 -10.93 4.80
CA VAL A 210 10.96 -10.65 3.36
C VAL A 210 9.66 -9.88 3.13
N ILE A 211 9.79 -8.64 2.70
CA ILE A 211 8.68 -7.68 2.60
C ILE A 211 8.39 -7.40 1.13
N ALA A 212 7.16 -7.58 0.72
CA ALA A 212 6.66 -7.23 -0.62
C ALA A 212 5.87 -5.91 -0.53
N PRO A 213 6.38 -4.78 -1.02
CA PRO A 213 5.66 -3.52 -1.02
C PRO A 213 4.42 -3.57 -1.91
N ILE A 214 3.36 -2.91 -1.45
CA ILE A 214 2.12 -2.62 -2.17
C ILE A 214 1.76 -1.16 -1.90
N ILE A 215 1.43 -0.40 -2.93
CA ILE A 215 1.19 1.04 -2.82
C ILE A 215 -0.27 1.38 -3.13
N CYS A 216 -1.01 1.86 -2.13
CA CYS A 216 -2.31 2.51 -2.25
C CYS A 216 -3.34 1.72 -3.09
N PHE A 217 -3.62 2.16 -4.32
CA PHE A 217 -4.64 1.59 -5.21
C PHE A 217 -4.37 0.12 -5.59
N GLU A 218 -3.13 -0.33 -5.50
CA GLU A 218 -2.75 -1.73 -5.75
C GLU A 218 -3.44 -2.72 -4.80
N LEU A 219 -3.90 -2.27 -3.63
CA LEU A 219 -4.71 -3.08 -2.71
C LEU A 219 -6.03 -3.59 -3.30
N VAL A 220 -6.49 -3.05 -4.43
CA VAL A 220 -7.71 -3.55 -5.09
C VAL A 220 -7.42 -4.66 -6.12
N ASP A 221 -6.16 -4.94 -6.41
CA ASP A 221 -5.72 -5.98 -7.33
C ASP A 221 -5.45 -7.28 -6.58
N ASP A 222 -6.38 -8.22 -6.69
CA ASP A 222 -6.29 -9.52 -6.02
C ASP A 222 -5.10 -10.35 -6.53
N GLN A 223 -4.71 -10.22 -7.81
CA GLN A 223 -3.59 -10.96 -8.37
C GLN A 223 -2.27 -10.46 -7.79
N LEU A 224 -2.04 -9.14 -7.82
CA LEU A 224 -0.85 -8.52 -7.27
C LEU A 224 -0.68 -8.84 -5.78
N LEU A 225 -1.79 -8.78 -5.02
CA LEU A 225 -1.79 -9.15 -3.59
C LEU A 225 -1.41 -10.61 -3.36
N HIS A 226 -1.92 -11.55 -4.19
CA HIS A 226 -1.56 -12.95 -4.09
C HIS A 226 -0.08 -13.21 -4.43
N GLU A 227 0.44 -12.53 -5.45
CA GLU A 227 1.86 -12.63 -5.83
C GLU A 227 2.76 -12.07 -4.71
N ALA A 228 2.41 -10.92 -4.15
CA ALA A 228 3.11 -10.32 -3.01
C ALA A 228 3.09 -11.26 -1.78
N ALA A 229 1.92 -11.77 -1.40
CA ALA A 229 1.76 -12.66 -0.25
C ALA A 229 2.48 -14.01 -0.38
N ARG A 230 2.67 -14.52 -1.61
CA ARG A 230 3.42 -15.78 -1.85
C ARG A 230 4.93 -15.58 -1.82
N SER A 231 5.39 -14.38 -2.08
CA SER A 231 6.81 -14.05 -2.18
C SER A 231 7.39 -13.44 -0.90
N SER A 232 6.54 -13.09 0.07
CA SER A 232 6.91 -12.50 1.37
C SER A 232 6.56 -13.42 2.55
N ASN A 233 7.04 -13.09 3.75
CA ASN A 233 6.79 -13.85 4.98
C ASN A 233 6.38 -12.94 6.14
#